data_a6139a833862b17a6b08dbe6e9bcc3f3
#
_entry.id   a6139a833862b17a6b08dbe6e9bcc3f3
#
_cell.length_a   1.000
_cell.length_b   1.000
_cell.length_c   1.000
_cell.angle_alpha   90.00
_cell.angle_beta   90.00
_cell.angle_gamma   90.00
#
_symmetry.space_group_name_H-M   'P 1'
#
loop_
_entity.id
_entity.type
_entity.pdbx_description
1 polymer ?
#
loop_
_entity_poly.entity_id
_entity_poly.type
_entity_poly.pdbx_seq_one_letter_code
_entity_poly.pdbx_strand_id
1 'polypeptide(L)'
;MEVLLVEDNSEVSLITVEYLTELGHSAVAVPAAESALERLAERSFDAVLTDVSLPGMSGIDLAKHLSAQYPKIPVVIASGYGSHKLEFGLGPHRPNVFFLSKPYDLPMLEKTLSEAVAVSDS
;
A
#
# COMPACT_ATOMS: atom_id res chain seq x y z
N MET A 1 12.72 5.82 -2.52
CA MET A 1 11.81 6.24 -1.44
C MET A 1 11.63 5.15 -0.39
N GLU A 2 11.06 5.50 0.74
CA GLU A 2 10.77 4.58 1.82
C GLU A 2 9.34 4.06 1.72
N VAL A 3 9.18 2.76 1.53
CA VAL A 3 7.86 2.13 1.34
C VAL A 3 7.55 1.23 2.53
N LEU A 4 6.36 1.37 3.10
CA LEU A 4 5.86 0.46 4.13
C LEU A 4 4.99 -0.60 3.44
N LEU A 5 5.44 -1.85 3.50
CA LEU A 5 4.73 -2.98 2.90
C LEU A 5 3.95 -3.74 3.97
N VAL A 6 2.66 -3.90 3.74
CA VAL A 6 1.77 -4.64 4.65
C VAL A 6 1.28 -5.89 3.94
N GLU A 7 1.82 -7.03 4.33
CA GLU A 7 1.56 -8.32 3.69
C GLU A 7 1.74 -9.45 4.70
N ASP A 8 0.73 -10.27 4.91
CA ASP A 8 0.79 -11.36 5.87
C ASP A 8 1.44 -12.65 5.31
N ASN A 9 1.49 -12.78 3.99
CA ASN A 9 2.14 -13.92 3.34
C ASN A 9 3.63 -13.61 3.20
N SER A 10 4.47 -14.39 3.89
CA SER A 10 5.92 -14.14 3.93
C SER A 10 6.60 -14.30 2.57
N GLU A 11 6.14 -15.23 1.74
CA GLU A 11 6.73 -15.43 0.41
C GLU A 11 6.42 -14.25 -0.52
N VAL A 12 5.17 -13.78 -0.51
CA VAL A 12 4.75 -12.62 -1.28
C VAL A 12 5.49 -11.38 -0.80
N SER A 13 5.62 -11.23 0.51
CA SER A 13 6.36 -10.12 1.13
C SER A 13 7.81 -10.07 0.65
N LEU A 14 8.50 -11.22 0.67
CA LEU A 14 9.89 -11.30 0.20
C LEU A 14 10.03 -10.88 -1.26
N ILE A 15 9.19 -11.40 -2.13
CA ILE A 15 9.21 -11.09 -3.56
C ILE A 15 8.95 -9.60 -3.78
N THR A 16 7.99 -9.04 -3.07
CA THR A 16 7.66 -7.62 -3.21
C THR A 16 8.79 -6.73 -2.71
N VAL A 17 9.44 -7.10 -1.60
CA VAL A 17 10.62 -6.37 -1.10
C VAL A 17 11.74 -6.40 -2.15
N GLU A 18 11.96 -7.56 -2.80
CA GLU A 18 12.96 -7.66 -3.86
C GLU A 18 12.64 -6.73 -5.03
N TYR A 19 11.37 -6.65 -5.45
CA TYR A 19 10.93 -5.74 -6.50
C TYR A 19 11.19 -4.28 -6.11
N LEU A 20 10.82 -3.91 -4.90
CA LEU A 20 11.01 -2.54 -4.41
C LEU A 20 12.50 -2.18 -4.35
N THR A 21 13.33 -3.11 -3.89
CA THR A 21 14.77 -2.92 -3.82
C THR A 21 15.36 -2.75 -5.23
N GLU A 22 14.91 -3.55 -6.18
CA GLU A 22 15.35 -3.46 -7.58
C GLU A 22 14.99 -2.11 -8.20
N LEU A 23 13.85 -1.54 -7.79
CA LEU A 23 13.42 -0.20 -8.23
C LEU A 23 14.16 0.94 -7.52
N GLY A 24 15.04 0.62 -6.59
CA GLY A 24 15.83 1.62 -5.86
C GLY A 24 15.16 2.14 -4.59
N HIS A 25 14.14 1.46 -4.10
CA HIS A 25 13.42 1.85 -2.89
C HIS A 25 13.87 1.04 -1.69
N SER A 26 13.70 1.62 -0.48
CA SER A 26 13.85 0.90 0.77
C SER A 26 12.47 0.46 1.24
N ALA A 27 12.35 -0.75 1.75
CA ALA A 27 11.08 -1.29 2.20
C ALA A 27 11.16 -1.80 3.63
N VAL A 28 10.13 -1.51 4.41
CA VAL A 28 9.90 -2.12 5.72
C VAL A 28 8.64 -2.96 5.59
N ALA A 29 8.76 -4.26 5.81
CA ALA A 29 7.63 -5.18 5.67
C ALA A 29 7.07 -5.54 7.04
N VAL A 30 5.75 -5.46 7.17
CA VAL A 30 5.01 -5.84 8.37
C VAL A 30 3.87 -6.76 8.01
N PRO A 31 3.43 -7.66 8.91
CA PRO A 31 2.43 -8.68 8.59
C PRO A 31 0.98 -8.23 8.75
N ALA A 32 0.72 -7.10 9.40
CA ALA A 32 -0.63 -6.68 9.74
C ALA A 32 -0.79 -5.16 9.71
N ALA A 33 -2.04 -4.71 9.55
CA ALA A 33 -2.35 -3.28 9.55
C ALA A 33 -1.96 -2.61 10.87
N GLU A 34 -2.18 -3.28 11.98
CA GLU A 34 -1.83 -2.77 13.31
C GLU A 34 -0.32 -2.53 13.43
N SER A 35 0.49 -3.44 12.90
CA SER A 35 1.95 -3.27 12.85
C SER A 35 2.34 -2.08 11.97
N ALA A 36 1.60 -1.87 10.87
CA ALA A 36 1.83 -0.73 9.99
C ALA A 36 1.58 0.59 10.71
N LEU A 37 0.50 0.67 11.48
CA LEU A 37 0.18 1.88 12.24
C LEU A 37 1.25 2.18 13.31
N GLU A 38 1.81 1.15 13.93
CA GLU A 38 2.91 1.30 14.87
C GLU A 38 4.15 1.90 14.19
N ARG A 39 4.49 1.40 13.00
CA ARG A 39 5.64 1.92 12.24
C ARG A 39 5.43 3.37 11.82
N LEU A 40 4.22 3.71 11.38
CA LEU A 40 3.89 5.08 10.97
C LEU A 40 3.95 6.07 12.13
N ALA A 41 3.68 5.61 13.35
CA ALA A 41 3.81 6.44 14.54
C ALA A 41 5.28 6.71 14.91
N GLU A 42 6.19 5.82 14.52
CA GLU A 42 7.61 5.92 14.84
C GLU A 42 8.41 6.71 13.80
N ARG A 43 8.02 6.63 12.52
CA ARG A 43 8.78 7.27 11.44
C ARG A 43 7.90 7.53 10.22
N SER A 44 8.38 8.40 9.33
CA SER A 44 7.69 8.73 8.08
C SER A 44 7.98 7.72 6.99
N PHE A 45 7.00 7.52 6.10
CA PHE A 45 7.14 6.72 4.89
C PHE A 45 6.62 7.54 3.71
N ASP A 46 7.15 7.25 2.52
CA ASP A 46 6.75 7.93 1.28
C ASP A 46 5.50 7.32 0.65
N ALA A 47 5.27 6.04 0.90
CA ALA A 47 4.11 5.31 0.39
C ALA A 47 3.83 4.08 1.25
N VAL A 48 2.58 3.64 1.24
CA VAL A 48 2.16 2.37 1.86
C VAL A 48 1.63 1.47 0.75
N LEU A 49 2.16 0.26 0.69
CA LEU A 49 1.67 -0.79 -0.21
C LEU A 49 1.09 -1.89 0.66
N THR A 50 -0.22 -2.13 0.55
CA THR A 50 -0.90 -3.09 1.40
C THR A 50 -1.71 -4.09 0.60
N ASP A 51 -1.79 -5.33 1.09
CA ASP A 51 -2.74 -6.30 0.59
C ASP A 51 -4.14 -5.93 1.14
N VAL A 52 -5.18 -6.27 0.41
CA VAL A 52 -6.56 -6.06 0.86
C VAL A 52 -6.94 -7.05 1.95
N SER A 53 -6.51 -8.30 1.82
CA SER A 53 -6.84 -9.36 2.78
C SER A 53 -5.72 -9.51 3.81
N LEU A 54 -6.00 -9.06 5.03
CA LEU A 54 -5.07 -9.11 6.15
C LEU A 54 -5.78 -9.68 7.38
N PRO A 55 -5.05 -10.30 8.32
CA PRO A 55 -5.66 -10.70 9.58
C PRO A 55 -6.05 -9.45 10.38
N GLY A 56 -7.19 -9.48 11.05
CA GLY A 56 -7.68 -8.34 11.81
C GLY A 56 -8.20 -7.24 10.91
N MET A 57 -7.62 -6.04 11.00
CA MET A 57 -8.00 -4.90 10.15
C MET A 57 -7.61 -5.17 8.69
N SER A 58 -8.56 -5.02 7.77
CA SER A 58 -8.31 -5.22 6.34
C SER A 58 -7.49 -4.07 5.74
N GLY A 59 -6.97 -4.30 4.52
CA GLY A 59 -6.28 -3.25 3.77
C GLY A 59 -7.19 -2.07 3.44
N ILE A 60 -8.49 -2.32 3.24
CA ILE A 60 -9.48 -1.26 3.00
C ILE A 60 -9.64 -0.40 4.27
N ASP A 61 -9.78 -1.04 5.43
CA ASP A 61 -9.90 -0.32 6.69
C ASP A 61 -8.63 0.47 7.00
N LEU A 62 -7.47 -0.12 6.71
CA LEU A 62 -6.19 0.57 6.85
C LEU A 62 -6.14 1.82 5.97
N ALA A 63 -6.56 1.70 4.70
CA ALA A 63 -6.58 2.83 3.78
C ALA A 63 -7.49 3.96 4.26
N LYS A 64 -8.65 3.62 4.81
CA LYS A 64 -9.56 4.61 5.40
C LYS A 64 -8.90 5.34 6.57
N HIS A 65 -8.25 4.60 7.44
CA HIS A 65 -7.54 5.16 8.58
C HIS A 65 -6.41 6.10 8.13
N LEU A 66 -5.62 5.66 7.16
CA LEU A 66 -4.51 6.45 6.64
C LEU A 66 -4.98 7.70 5.91
N SER A 67 -6.10 7.64 5.19
CA SER A 67 -6.68 8.82 4.54
C SER A 67 -7.08 9.89 5.55
N ALA A 68 -7.51 9.48 6.73
CA ALA A 68 -7.89 10.41 7.81
C ALA A 68 -6.68 10.94 8.58
N GLN A 69 -5.72 10.06 8.91
CA GLN A 69 -4.59 10.38 9.79
C GLN A 69 -3.35 10.87 9.03
N TYR A 70 -3.12 10.34 7.83
CA TYR A 70 -1.93 10.61 7.03
C TYR A 70 -2.32 10.90 5.58
N PRO A 71 -3.08 11.99 5.34
CA PRO A 71 -3.67 12.23 4.00
C PRO A 71 -2.64 12.48 2.89
N LYS A 72 -1.40 12.79 3.24
CA LYS A 72 -0.34 13.04 2.24
C LYS A 72 0.42 11.77 1.84
N ILE A 73 0.25 10.67 2.57
CA ILE A 73 0.92 9.42 2.24
C ILE A 73 0.04 8.64 1.26
N PRO A 74 0.51 8.35 0.04
CA PRO A 74 -0.27 7.54 -0.90
C PRO A 74 -0.33 6.09 -0.45
N VAL A 75 -1.50 5.48 -0.62
CA VAL A 75 -1.75 4.09 -0.26
C VAL A 75 -2.09 3.32 -1.52
N VAL A 76 -1.34 2.25 -1.80
CA VAL A 76 -1.59 1.35 -2.91
C VAL A 76 -2.15 0.04 -2.34
N ILE A 77 -3.34 -0.34 -2.77
CA ILE A 77 -4.00 -1.57 -2.33
C ILE A 77 -3.85 -2.63 -3.42
N ALA A 78 -3.18 -3.72 -3.10
CA ALA A 78 -3.00 -4.85 -4.01
C ALA A 78 -4.06 -5.89 -3.76
N SER A 79 -4.77 -6.32 -4.81
CA SER A 79 -5.88 -7.25 -4.69
C SER A 79 -6.10 -8.06 -5.95
N GLY A 80 -6.61 -9.28 -5.79
CA GLY A 80 -7.09 -10.11 -6.89
C GLY A 80 -8.49 -9.73 -7.35
N TYR A 81 -9.18 -8.84 -6.64
CA TYR A 81 -10.52 -8.38 -6.99
C TYR A 81 -10.47 -7.18 -7.91
N GLY A 82 -11.55 -6.91 -8.63
CA GLY A 82 -11.67 -5.71 -9.45
C GLY A 82 -11.66 -4.45 -8.58
N SER A 83 -10.99 -3.39 -9.06
CA SER A 83 -10.85 -2.15 -8.30
C SER A 83 -12.18 -1.50 -7.94
N HIS A 84 -13.19 -1.60 -8.81
CA HIS A 84 -14.50 -1.01 -8.54
C HIS A 84 -15.17 -1.58 -7.29
N LYS A 85 -14.94 -2.86 -6.98
CA LYS A 85 -15.46 -3.48 -5.75
C LYS A 85 -14.78 -2.92 -4.51
N LEU A 86 -13.49 -2.64 -4.62
CA LEU A 86 -12.72 -2.06 -3.54
C LEU A 86 -13.11 -0.61 -3.30
N GLU A 87 -13.39 0.12 -4.36
CA GLU A 87 -13.85 1.51 -4.27
C GLU A 87 -15.15 1.63 -3.48
N PHE A 88 -16.08 0.70 -3.67
CA PHE A 88 -17.31 0.66 -2.87
C PHE A 88 -17.00 0.48 -1.39
N GLY A 89 -16.04 -0.38 -1.06
CA GLY A 89 -15.62 -0.59 0.32
C GLY A 89 -15.01 0.64 0.97
N LEU A 90 -14.36 1.50 0.16
CA LEU A 90 -13.73 2.73 0.63
C LEU A 90 -14.74 3.86 0.86
N GLY A 91 -15.89 3.82 0.18
CA GLY A 91 -16.89 4.88 0.26
C GLY A 91 -16.52 6.07 -0.62
N PRO A 92 -16.67 7.33 -0.13
CA PRO A 92 -16.43 8.51 -0.93
C PRO A 92 -15.00 8.57 -1.51
N HIS A 93 -14.83 9.37 -2.55
CA HIS A 93 -13.56 9.57 -3.22
C HIS A 93 -12.37 9.81 -2.27
N ARG A 94 -11.28 9.09 -2.50
CA ARG A 94 -10.07 9.19 -1.71
C ARG A 94 -8.87 9.37 -2.66
N PRO A 95 -8.43 10.61 -2.88
CA PRO A 95 -7.42 10.91 -3.90
C PRO A 95 -6.03 10.30 -3.65
N ASN A 96 -5.75 9.89 -2.40
CA ASN A 96 -4.46 9.28 -2.06
C ASN A 96 -4.48 7.76 -2.10
N VAL A 97 -5.58 7.14 -2.53
CA VAL A 97 -5.70 5.67 -2.58
C VAL A 97 -5.69 5.18 -4.02
N PHE A 98 -4.84 4.20 -4.28
CA PHE A 98 -4.62 3.61 -5.61
C PHE A 98 -4.76 2.09 -5.53
N PHE A 99 -5.02 1.46 -6.67
CA PHE A 99 -5.23 0.02 -6.72
C PHE A 99 -4.23 -0.64 -7.65
N LEU A 100 -3.76 -1.84 -7.27
CA LEU A 100 -2.85 -2.65 -8.04
C LEU A 100 -3.41 -4.07 -8.11
N SER A 101 -3.64 -4.57 -9.32
CA SER A 101 -4.21 -5.90 -9.51
C SER A 101 -3.16 -6.99 -9.31
N LYS A 102 -3.53 -8.05 -8.61
CA LYS A 102 -2.69 -9.24 -8.45
C LYS A 102 -3.02 -10.27 -9.54
N PRO A 103 -2.05 -11.00 -10.06
CA PRO A 103 -0.62 -10.84 -9.80
C PRO A 103 -0.05 -9.62 -10.52
N TYR A 104 0.92 -8.96 -9.92
CA TYR A 104 1.59 -7.82 -10.54
C TYR A 104 3.07 -8.15 -10.76
N ASP A 105 3.64 -7.51 -11.78
CA ASP A 105 5.06 -7.62 -12.10
C ASP A 105 5.78 -6.32 -11.73
N LEU A 106 7.09 -6.29 -11.96
CA LEU A 106 7.92 -5.14 -11.63
C LEU A 106 7.49 -3.87 -12.36
N PRO A 107 7.23 -3.88 -13.70
CA PRO A 107 6.75 -2.67 -14.38
C PRO A 107 5.41 -2.14 -13.86
N MET A 108 4.48 -3.02 -13.52
CA MET A 108 3.17 -2.62 -12.98
C MET A 108 3.32 -1.95 -11.61
N LEU A 109 4.16 -2.53 -10.75
CA LEU A 109 4.43 -1.97 -9.43
C LEU A 109 5.08 -0.59 -9.56
N GLU A 110 6.09 -0.45 -10.43
CA GLU A 110 6.77 0.82 -10.68
C GLU A 110 5.79 1.89 -11.14
N LYS A 111 4.96 1.56 -12.12
CA LYS A 111 3.98 2.49 -12.68
C LYS A 111 3.01 2.98 -11.61
N THR A 112 2.44 2.06 -10.84
CA THR A 112 1.43 2.40 -9.83
C THR A 112 2.04 3.26 -8.71
N LEU A 113 3.24 2.92 -8.24
CA LEU A 113 3.92 3.71 -7.22
C LEU A 113 4.27 5.10 -7.73
N SER A 114 4.76 5.22 -8.95
CA SER A 114 5.11 6.50 -9.56
C SER A 114 3.87 7.40 -9.69
N GLU A 115 2.76 6.86 -10.13
CA GLU A 115 1.50 7.60 -10.24
C GLU A 115 0.99 8.04 -8.87
N ALA A 116 1.07 7.17 -7.87
CA ALA A 116 0.62 7.45 -6.52
C ALA A 116 1.41 8.59 -5.88
N VAL A 117 2.72 8.55 -6.00
CA VAL A 117 3.61 9.56 -5.44
C VAL A 117 3.45 10.89 -6.17
N ALA A 118 3.28 10.87 -7.50
CA ALA A 118 3.08 12.08 -8.29
C ALA A 118 1.80 12.83 -7.87
N VAL A 119 0.72 12.11 -7.59
CA VAL A 119 -0.54 12.72 -7.12
C VAL A 119 -0.36 13.31 -5.73
N SER A 120 0.35 12.62 -4.84
CA SER A 120 0.58 13.09 -3.46
C SER A 120 1.46 14.35 -3.41
N ASP A 121 2.37 14.50 -4.36
CA ASP A 121 3.29 15.63 -4.42
C ASP A 121 2.67 16.86 -5.09
N SER A 122 1.52 16.71 -5.71
CA SER A 122 0.88 17.81 -6.45
C SER A 122 0.00 18.73 -5.60
#